data_03188ef09de63bac1923730188fe4f3c
#
_entry.id   03188ef09de63bac1923730188fe4f3c
#
_cell.length_a   1.000
_cell.length_b   1.000
_cell.length_c   1.000
_cell.angle_alpha   90.00
_cell.angle_beta   90.00
_cell.angle_gamma   90.00
#
_symmetry.space_group_name_H-M   'P 1'
#
loop_
_entity.id
_entity.type
_entity.pdbx_description
1 polymer ?
#
loop_
_entity_poly.entity_id
_entity_poly.type
_entity_poly.pdbx_seq_one_letter_code
_entity_poly.pdbx_strand_id
1 'polypeptide(L)' 'MCDHKADEVVLEAEAANAGALRLYAGLGFVRDKRLARYYLSGADAFRLKLLL' A
#
# COMPACT_ATOMS: atom_id res chain seq x y z
N MET A 1 -4.73 16.95 -17.28
CA MET A 1 -4.67 16.67 -16.71
C MET A 1 -4.54 16.38 -15.95
N CYS A 2 -4.59 16.78 -15.83
CA CYS A 2 -4.38 16.76 -15.05
C CYS A 2 -4.33 16.03 -14.29
N ASP A 3 -3.98 15.66 -14.41
CA ASP A 3 -4.06 15.02 -13.48
C ASP A 3 -2.90 14.86 -12.65
N HIS A 4 -2.65 15.62 -11.78
CA HIS A 4 -1.60 15.63 -10.87
C HIS A 4 -1.54 14.43 -9.99
N LYS A 5 -2.47 13.57 -10.15
CA LYS A 5 -2.46 12.32 -9.43
C LYS A 5 -1.39 11.40 -9.89
N ALA A 6 -0.78 11.70 -11.01
CA ALA A 6 0.30 10.90 -11.52
C ALA A 6 1.55 10.98 -10.65
N ASP A 7 1.55 11.89 -9.68
CA ASP A 7 2.73 12.07 -8.84
C ASP A 7 2.81 11.11 -7.69
N GLU A 8 1.87 10.20 -7.58
CA GLU A 8 1.94 9.21 -6.51
C GLU A 8 1.36 7.88 -6.98
N VAL A 9 1.87 6.83 -6.39
CA VAL A 9 1.39 5.47 -6.65
C VAL A 9 0.83 4.94 -5.34
N VAL A 10 -0.40 4.45 -5.39
CA VAL A 10 -1.08 3.91 -4.21
C VAL A 10 -1.47 2.47 -4.48
N LEU A 11 -1.19 1.60 -3.53
CA LEU A 11 -1.60 0.21 -3.64
C LEU A 11 -1.93 -0.32 -2.25
N GLU A 12 -2.61 -1.47 -2.22
CA GLU A 12 -2.90 -2.17 -0.98
C GLU A 12 -2.17 -3.50 -0.98
N ALA A 13 -1.63 -3.86 0.18
CA ALA A 13 -0.95 -5.13 0.36
C ALA A 13 -1.47 -5.80 1.62
N GLU A 14 -1.57 -7.12 1.58
CA GLU A 14 -2.05 -7.88 2.71
C GLU A 14 -1.08 -7.74 3.88
N ALA A 15 -1.62 -7.46 5.07
CA ALA A 15 -0.79 -7.23 6.23
C ALA A 15 0.04 -8.45 6.61
N ALA A 16 -0.48 -9.63 6.33
CA ALA A 16 0.24 -10.87 6.64
C ALA A 16 1.38 -11.15 5.66
N ASN A 17 1.42 -10.45 4.54
CA ASN A 17 2.43 -10.68 3.52
C ASN A 17 3.66 -9.83 3.80
N ALA A 18 4.44 -10.26 4.79
CA ALA A 18 5.60 -9.50 5.22
C ALA A 18 6.62 -9.31 4.09
N GLY A 19 6.75 -10.30 3.21
CA GLY A 19 7.68 -10.19 2.12
C GLY A 19 7.35 -9.06 1.17
N ALA A 20 6.06 -8.92 0.84
CA ALA A 20 5.63 -7.84 -0.03
C ALA A 20 5.82 -6.49 0.64
N LEU A 21 5.48 -6.41 1.93
CA LEU A 21 5.62 -5.15 2.64
C LEU A 21 7.09 -4.71 2.70
N ARG A 22 8.00 -5.65 2.90
CA ARG A 22 9.43 -5.33 2.90
C ARG A 22 9.90 -4.89 1.53
N LEU A 23 9.42 -5.54 0.49
CA LEU A 23 9.78 -5.18 -0.86
C LEU A 23 9.37 -3.74 -1.16
N TYR A 24 8.12 -3.41 -0.86
CA TYR A 24 7.63 -2.07 -1.16
C TYR A 24 8.32 -1.02 -0.29
N ALA A 25 8.62 -1.35 0.96
CA ALA A 25 9.35 -0.42 1.81
C ALA A 25 10.73 -0.13 1.23
N GLY A 26 11.36 -1.14 0.66
CA GLY A 26 12.66 -0.96 0.03
C GLY A 26 12.59 -0.09 -1.22
N LEU A 27 11.42 -0.05 -1.86
CA LEU A 27 11.22 0.80 -3.03
C LEU A 27 10.88 2.25 -2.68
N GLY A 28 10.63 2.52 -1.40
CA GLY A 28 10.32 3.88 -0.98
C GLY A 28 8.87 4.10 -0.62
N PHE A 29 8.06 3.06 -0.64
CA PHE A 29 6.66 3.19 -0.23
C PHE A 29 6.57 3.40 1.27
N VAL A 30 5.58 4.18 1.69
CA VAL A 30 5.29 4.38 3.11
C VAL A 30 3.90 3.84 3.39
N ARG A 31 3.69 3.41 4.63
CA ARG A 31 2.37 2.94 5.03
C ARG A 31 1.51 4.15 5.32
N ASP A 32 0.44 4.27 4.54
CA ASP A 32 -0.46 5.40 4.66
C ASP A 32 -1.59 5.09 5.63
N LYS A 33 -2.15 3.87 5.54
CA LYS A 33 -3.33 3.54 6.32
C LYS A 33 -3.45 2.03 6.47
N ARG A 34 -3.98 1.59 7.59
CA ARG A 34 -4.30 0.19 7.80
C ARG A 34 -5.79 -0.02 7.55
N LEU A 35 -6.10 -1.02 6.74
CA LEU A 35 -7.47 -1.35 6.36
C LEU A 35 -7.83 -2.66 7.03
N ALA A 36 -8.63 -2.60 8.09
CA ALA A 36 -9.02 -3.81 8.82
C ALA A 36 -10.02 -4.60 8.00
N ARG A 37 -9.83 -5.92 7.97
CA ARG A 37 -10.75 -6.83 7.30
C ARG A 37 -10.99 -6.45 5.85
N TYR A 38 -9.94 -6.01 5.21
CA TYR A 38 -10.04 -5.57 3.83
C TYR A 38 -10.39 -6.71 2.88
N TYR A 39 -9.89 -7.91 3.16
CA TYR A 39 -10.14 -9.07 2.32
C TYR A 39 -11.31 -9.88 2.87
N LEU A 40 -11.97 -10.63 2.00
CA LEU A 40 -13.11 -11.45 2.41
C LEU A 40 -12.76 -12.46 3.48
N SER A 41 -11.51 -12.87 3.53
CA SER A 41 -11.05 -13.80 4.54
C SER A 41 -10.88 -13.15 5.91
N GLY A 42 -11.10 -11.85 5.99
CA GLY A 42 -10.94 -11.13 7.24
C GLY A 42 -9.53 -10.62 7.48
N ALA A 43 -8.65 -10.78 6.51
CA ALA A 43 -7.27 -10.31 6.65
C ALA A 43 -7.20 -8.80 6.54
N ASP A 44 -6.28 -8.21 7.29
CA ASP A 44 -6.04 -6.78 7.21
C ASP A 44 -5.14 -6.46 6.02
N ALA A 45 -5.17 -5.22 5.60
CA ALA A 45 -4.29 -4.74 4.55
C ALA A 45 -3.69 -3.41 4.95
N PHE A 46 -2.58 -3.05 4.32
CA PHE A 46 -2.00 -1.73 4.47
C PHE A 46 -2.08 -1.02 3.13
N ARG A 47 -2.46 0.24 3.17
CA ARG A 47 -2.39 1.08 2.00
C ARG A 47 -0.99 1.70 1.96
N LEU A 48 -0.30 1.49 0.87
CA LEU A 48 1.06 1.97 0.69
C LEU A 48 1.06 3.06 -0.37
N LYS A 49 1.88 4.05 -0.16
CA LYS A 49 1.93 5.19 -1.07
C LYS A 49 3.38 5.53 -1.38
N LEU A 50 3.65 5.78 -2.63
CA LEU A 50 4.97 6.20 -3.09
C LEU A 50 4.82 7.55 -3.77
N LEU A 51 5.54 8.53 -3.28
CA LEU A 51 5.57 9.85 -3.89
C LEU A 51 6.69 9.90 -4.92
N LEU A 52 6.36 10.33 -6.12
CA LEU A 52 7.32 10.38 -7.22
C LEU A 52 8.00 11.78 -7.36
#